data_bce9f3e15fe4f6769bead9786e723a10
#
_entry.id   bce9f3e15fe4f6769bead9786e723a10
#
_cell.length_a   1.000
_cell.length_b   1.000
_cell.length_c   1.000
_cell.angle_alpha   90.00
_cell.angle_beta   90.00
_cell.angle_gamma   90.00
#
_symmetry.space_group_name_H-M   'P 1'
#
loop_
_entity.id
_entity.type
_entity.pdbx_description
1 polymer ?
#
loop_
_entity_poly.entity_id
_entity_poly.type
_entity_poly.pdbx_seq_one_letter_code
_entity_poly.pdbx_strand_id
1 'polypeptide(L)'
;RKTKLHMHVQQGDRETFQITKRYGKRPVELLESLGYLDDSLIAVHLTDCTEQEAAHVAKMGASMVVNPGSIGIIDGVVCPSVAFQTAGGSCGLGSDQAPGNNCHNIINEMKNVALFNKIKFQNPEIMPAWKALRMATIEGARAVGVDDIVGSLTPGKEAEFIAVDLDMPSMLP
;
A
#
# COMPACT_ATOMS: atom_id res chain seq x y z
N ARG A 1 -14.72 17.56 0.62
CA ARG A 1 -13.60 16.62 0.91
C ARG A 1 -12.28 17.38 0.93
N LYS A 2 -11.36 17.00 1.82
CA LYS A 2 -10.00 17.53 1.85
C LYS A 2 -9.22 16.96 0.64
N THR A 3 -8.46 17.79 -0.05
CA THR A 3 -7.60 17.34 -1.17
C THR A 3 -6.53 16.42 -0.63
N LYS A 4 -6.32 15.28 -1.29
CA LYS A 4 -5.25 14.33 -0.96
C LYS A 4 -3.98 14.66 -1.74
N LEU A 5 -2.84 14.50 -1.09
CA LEU A 5 -1.52 14.57 -1.67
C LEU A 5 -1.03 13.13 -1.93
N HIS A 6 -0.97 12.74 -3.19
CA HIS A 6 -0.51 11.41 -3.60
C HIS A 6 0.92 11.51 -4.14
N MET A 7 1.88 10.87 -3.48
CA MET A 7 3.28 10.95 -3.86
C MET A 7 4.07 9.70 -3.47
N HIS A 8 5.13 9.41 -4.21
CA HIS A 8 6.12 8.42 -3.82
C HIS A 8 6.90 8.93 -2.60
N VAL A 9 7.07 8.09 -1.61
CA VAL A 9 7.79 8.39 -0.37
C VAL A 9 8.67 7.21 -0.01
N GLN A 10 9.94 7.46 0.13
CA GLN A 10 10.93 6.50 0.63
C GLN A 10 10.86 5.16 -0.12
N GLN A 11 10.82 5.26 -1.46
CA GLN A 11 10.72 4.11 -2.34
C GLN A 11 11.97 3.24 -2.28
N GLY A 12 13.16 3.84 -2.17
CA GLY A 12 14.40 3.09 -2.13
C GLY A 12 15.53 3.83 -1.39
N ASP A 13 16.63 3.10 -1.19
CA ASP A 13 17.82 3.56 -0.50
C ASP A 13 18.44 4.81 -1.10
N ARG A 14 18.38 4.96 -2.42
CA ARG A 14 18.90 6.14 -3.14
C ARG A 14 18.17 7.42 -2.74
N GLU A 15 16.85 7.39 -2.65
CA GLU A 15 16.05 8.53 -2.18
C GLU A 15 16.43 8.87 -0.73
N THR A 16 16.42 7.87 0.14
CA THR A 16 16.79 8.02 1.55
C THR A 16 18.19 8.61 1.70
N PHE A 17 19.16 8.09 0.94
CA PHE A 17 20.53 8.62 0.96
C PHE A 17 20.57 10.09 0.52
N GLN A 18 19.95 10.46 -0.59
CA GLN A 18 19.97 11.83 -1.12
C GLN A 18 19.29 12.82 -0.18
N ILE A 19 18.13 12.46 0.35
CA ILE A 19 17.38 13.31 1.29
C ILE A 19 18.16 13.47 2.59
N THR A 20 18.68 12.39 3.14
CA THR A 20 19.47 12.44 4.38
C THR A 20 20.74 13.27 4.21
N LYS A 21 21.43 13.10 3.09
CA LYS A 21 22.65 13.89 2.77
C LYS A 21 22.35 15.40 2.65
N ARG A 22 21.21 15.75 2.07
CA ARG A 22 20.84 17.14 1.79
C ARG A 22 20.22 17.86 2.99
N TYR A 23 19.41 17.16 3.78
CA TYR A 23 18.58 17.77 4.82
C TYR A 23 18.87 17.25 6.23
N GLY A 24 19.74 16.26 6.39
CA GLY A 24 20.05 15.65 7.69
C GLY A 24 18.92 14.83 8.30
N LYS A 25 17.89 14.51 7.50
CA LYS A 25 16.68 13.81 7.93
C LYS A 25 16.33 12.71 6.95
N ARG A 26 15.72 11.63 7.42
CA ARG A 26 15.11 10.63 6.54
C ARG A 26 13.83 11.20 5.87
N PRO A 27 13.37 10.66 4.75
CA PRO A 27 12.23 11.24 4.00
C PRO A 27 10.96 11.42 4.83
N VAL A 28 10.57 10.44 5.63
CA VAL A 28 9.38 10.53 6.53
C VAL A 28 9.56 11.66 7.56
N GLU A 29 10.72 11.73 8.20
CA GLU A 29 11.03 12.79 9.17
C GLU A 29 11.04 14.19 8.53
N LEU A 30 11.55 14.29 7.29
CA LEU A 30 11.50 15.54 6.55
C LEU A 30 10.07 15.97 6.27
N LEU A 31 9.22 15.07 5.76
CA LEU A 31 7.80 15.37 5.49
C LEU A 31 7.06 15.82 6.74
N GLU A 32 7.30 15.17 7.88
CA GLU A 32 6.74 15.57 9.16
C GLU A 32 7.18 16.98 9.55
N SER A 33 8.48 17.28 9.46
CA SER A 33 9.01 18.60 9.80
C SER A 33 8.51 19.73 8.89
N LEU A 34 8.04 19.39 7.69
CA LEU A 34 7.44 20.32 6.73
C LEU A 34 5.91 20.41 6.86
N GLY A 35 5.31 19.61 7.73
CA GLY A 35 3.86 19.58 7.95
C GLY A 35 3.07 18.84 6.87
N TYR A 36 3.70 17.93 6.12
CA TYR A 36 3.05 17.12 5.08
C TYR A 36 2.71 15.70 5.54
N LEU A 37 3.07 15.31 6.76
CA LEU A 37 2.75 14.00 7.31
C LEU A 37 1.45 14.06 8.11
N ASP A 38 0.32 13.99 7.43
CA ASP A 38 -1.01 14.03 8.02
C ASP A 38 -2.00 13.15 7.23
N ASP A 39 -3.28 13.23 7.58
CA ASP A 39 -4.38 12.49 6.94
C ASP A 39 -4.62 12.85 5.48
N SER A 40 -4.00 13.89 4.95
CA SER A 40 -4.07 14.23 3.53
C SER A 40 -3.06 13.45 2.68
N LEU A 41 -2.01 12.90 3.27
CA LEU A 41 -0.96 12.19 2.54
C LEU A 41 -1.39 10.77 2.16
N ILE A 42 -1.20 10.43 0.89
CA ILE A 42 -1.17 9.07 0.38
C ILE A 42 0.28 8.75 0.04
N ALA A 43 0.96 8.06 0.94
CA ALA A 43 2.36 7.68 0.78
C ALA A 43 2.45 6.39 -0.05
N VAL A 44 3.01 6.48 -1.25
CA VAL A 44 3.20 5.32 -2.14
C VAL A 44 4.54 4.68 -1.83
N HIS A 45 4.57 3.37 -1.78
CA HIS A 45 5.70 2.47 -1.53
C HIS A 45 6.13 2.36 -0.07
N LEU A 46 6.74 3.39 0.53
CA LEU A 46 7.37 3.31 1.86
C LEU A 46 8.34 2.10 2.00
N THR A 47 8.99 1.72 0.90
CA THR A 47 9.71 0.45 0.79
C THR A 47 10.96 0.41 1.64
N ASP A 48 11.69 1.55 1.71
CA ASP A 48 12.91 1.72 2.52
C ASP A 48 12.61 2.26 3.94
N CYS A 49 11.34 2.29 4.33
CA CYS A 49 10.95 2.60 5.69
C CYS A 49 11.29 1.47 6.65
N THR A 50 11.72 1.84 7.85
CA THR A 50 11.72 0.91 8.98
C THR A 50 10.28 0.61 9.42
N GLU A 51 10.08 -0.48 10.16
CA GLU A 51 8.76 -0.79 10.72
C GLU A 51 8.27 0.31 11.68
N GLN A 52 9.17 0.95 12.40
CA GLN A 52 8.88 2.07 13.28
C GLN A 52 8.42 3.32 12.51
N GLU A 53 9.10 3.66 11.41
CA GLU A 53 8.69 4.77 10.54
C GLU A 53 7.31 4.49 9.93
N ALA A 54 7.08 3.28 9.42
CA ALA A 54 5.78 2.91 8.85
C ALA A 54 4.66 2.98 9.90
N ALA A 55 4.89 2.50 11.11
CA ALA A 55 3.94 2.63 12.21
C ALA A 55 3.68 4.09 12.60
N HIS A 56 4.71 4.94 12.54
CA HIS A 56 4.58 6.37 12.81
C HIS A 56 3.72 7.05 11.72
N VAL A 57 3.99 6.78 10.44
CA VAL A 57 3.19 7.31 9.31
C VAL A 57 1.71 6.95 9.48
N ALA A 58 1.41 5.70 9.88
CA ALA A 58 0.05 5.26 10.15
C ALA A 58 -0.62 6.06 11.30
N LYS A 59 0.10 6.30 12.40
CA LYS A 59 -0.38 7.05 13.57
C LYS A 59 -0.63 8.53 13.24
N MET A 60 0.09 9.09 12.29
CA MET A 60 -0.13 10.45 11.80
C MET A 60 -1.37 10.56 10.88
N GLY A 61 -2.05 9.46 10.59
CA GLY A 61 -3.28 9.41 9.80
C GLY A 61 -3.06 9.31 8.29
N ALA A 62 -1.81 9.32 7.82
CA ALA A 62 -1.52 9.13 6.41
C ALA A 62 -1.94 7.73 5.93
N SER A 63 -2.29 7.63 4.66
CA SER A 63 -2.59 6.35 4.01
C SER A 63 -1.36 5.82 3.28
N MET A 64 -1.28 4.50 3.11
CA MET A 64 -0.22 3.84 2.36
C MET A 64 -0.80 3.16 1.11
N VAL A 65 -0.07 3.21 0.00
CA VAL A 65 -0.34 2.37 -1.17
C VAL A 65 0.89 1.55 -1.49
N VAL A 66 0.72 0.24 -1.59
CA VAL A 66 1.80 -0.70 -1.90
C VAL A 66 1.63 -1.27 -3.31
N ASN A 67 2.74 -1.45 -4.00
CA ASN A 67 2.81 -1.96 -5.36
C ASN A 67 3.72 -3.22 -5.37
N PRO A 68 3.28 -4.34 -4.79
CA PRO A 68 4.15 -5.45 -4.50
C PRO A 68 4.83 -6.04 -5.74
N GLY A 69 4.12 -6.15 -6.88
CA GLY A 69 4.70 -6.65 -8.12
C GLY A 69 5.84 -5.78 -8.63
N SER A 70 5.63 -4.46 -8.69
CA SER A 70 6.64 -3.50 -9.13
C SER A 70 7.87 -3.52 -8.21
N ILE A 71 7.67 -3.39 -6.92
CA ILE A 71 8.77 -3.35 -5.95
C ILE A 71 9.51 -4.68 -5.88
N GLY A 72 8.80 -5.82 -6.04
CA GLY A 72 9.43 -7.13 -6.14
C GLY A 72 10.38 -7.25 -7.35
N ILE A 73 10.04 -6.63 -8.48
CA ILE A 73 10.87 -6.64 -9.70
C ILE A 73 12.02 -5.64 -9.61
N ILE A 74 11.75 -4.42 -9.15
CA ILE A 74 12.72 -3.30 -9.20
C ILE A 74 13.72 -3.40 -8.04
N ASP A 75 13.24 -3.61 -6.83
CA ASP A 75 14.03 -3.47 -5.60
C ASP A 75 14.27 -4.82 -4.89
N GLY A 76 13.47 -5.85 -5.18
CA GLY A 76 13.58 -7.17 -4.54
C GLY A 76 13.30 -7.16 -3.03
N VAL A 77 12.52 -6.20 -2.56
CA VAL A 77 12.22 -6.02 -1.14
C VAL A 77 10.72 -6.02 -0.86
N VAL A 78 10.34 -6.15 0.39
CA VAL A 78 8.95 -6.12 0.84
C VAL A 78 8.78 -4.95 1.80
N CYS A 79 7.91 -4.00 1.43
CA CYS A 79 7.61 -2.83 2.25
C CYS A 79 7.02 -3.23 3.63
N PRO A 80 7.10 -2.37 4.66
CA PRO A 80 6.63 -2.66 6.00
C PRO A 80 5.11 -2.49 6.16
N SER A 81 4.33 -3.01 5.21
CA SER A 81 2.86 -2.89 5.18
C SER A 81 2.17 -3.54 6.40
N VAL A 82 2.75 -4.62 6.91
CA VAL A 82 2.22 -5.31 8.11
C VAL A 82 2.34 -4.41 9.34
N ALA A 83 3.49 -3.78 9.56
CA ALA A 83 3.70 -2.85 10.68
C ALA A 83 2.77 -1.63 10.55
N PHE A 84 2.64 -1.09 9.34
CA PHE A 84 1.73 0.02 9.04
C PHE A 84 0.27 -0.31 9.41
N GLN A 85 -0.24 -1.45 8.94
CA GLN A 85 -1.61 -1.89 9.23
C GLN A 85 -1.81 -2.26 10.71
N THR A 86 -0.80 -2.84 11.36
CA THR A 86 -0.85 -3.17 12.80
C THR A 86 -0.97 -1.89 13.64
N ALA A 87 -0.39 -0.80 13.18
CA ALA A 87 -0.53 0.51 13.81
C ALA A 87 -1.86 1.23 13.48
N GLY A 88 -2.78 0.59 12.77
CA GLY A 88 -4.12 1.10 12.43
C GLY A 88 -4.22 1.84 11.09
N GLY A 89 -3.15 1.85 10.30
CA GLY A 89 -3.13 2.53 9.00
C GLY A 89 -3.94 1.83 7.92
N SER A 90 -4.58 2.60 7.03
CA SER A 90 -5.26 2.09 5.83
C SER A 90 -4.25 1.91 4.70
N CYS A 91 -4.16 0.68 4.19
CA CYS A 91 -3.22 0.30 3.15
C CYS A 91 -3.96 -0.21 1.91
N GLY A 92 -3.83 0.52 0.80
CA GLY A 92 -4.36 0.13 -0.51
C GLY A 92 -3.33 -0.63 -1.36
N LEU A 93 -3.82 -1.27 -2.43
CA LEU A 93 -3.00 -1.90 -3.47
C LEU A 93 -2.99 -1.06 -4.74
N GLY A 94 -1.83 -0.96 -5.36
CA GLY A 94 -1.63 -0.44 -6.70
C GLY A 94 -0.77 -1.39 -7.53
N SER A 95 -0.72 -1.16 -8.83
CA SER A 95 0.11 -1.93 -9.76
C SER A 95 1.36 -1.18 -10.22
N ASP A 96 1.45 0.11 -9.90
CA ASP A 96 2.49 0.99 -10.40
C ASP A 96 2.48 1.12 -11.94
N GLN A 97 3.54 1.65 -12.51
CA GLN A 97 3.70 1.81 -13.96
C GLN A 97 3.90 0.46 -14.69
N ALA A 98 3.42 0.37 -15.91
CA ALA A 98 3.55 -0.85 -16.71
C ALA A 98 5.01 -1.32 -16.89
N PRO A 99 6.01 -0.46 -17.17
CA PRO A 99 7.41 -0.90 -17.27
C PRO A 99 8.00 -1.45 -15.97
N GLY A 100 7.47 -1.03 -14.81
CA GLY A 100 7.96 -1.50 -13.51
C GLY A 100 7.34 -2.81 -13.05
N ASN A 101 6.12 -3.12 -13.50
CA ASN A 101 5.36 -4.29 -13.05
C ASN A 101 5.12 -5.33 -14.15
N ASN A 102 5.13 -4.91 -15.42
CA ASN A 102 4.72 -5.72 -16.58
C ASN A 102 3.25 -6.21 -16.51
N CYS A 103 2.46 -5.73 -15.57
CA CYS A 103 1.10 -6.17 -15.34
C CYS A 103 0.27 -5.09 -14.62
N HIS A 104 -0.95 -4.81 -15.11
CA HIS A 104 -1.93 -3.96 -14.45
C HIS A 104 -3.12 -4.81 -13.96
N ASN A 105 -2.85 -5.75 -13.05
CA ASN A 105 -3.86 -6.66 -12.54
C ASN A 105 -3.85 -6.69 -11.00
N ILE A 106 -4.82 -6.04 -10.38
CA ILE A 106 -4.94 -5.96 -8.92
C ILE A 106 -5.16 -7.32 -8.26
N ILE A 107 -5.76 -8.30 -8.96
CA ILE A 107 -5.90 -9.67 -8.45
C ILE A 107 -4.50 -10.30 -8.29
N ASN A 108 -3.61 -10.05 -9.26
CA ASN A 108 -2.21 -10.47 -9.15
C ASN A 108 -1.48 -9.76 -8.00
N GLU A 109 -1.75 -8.48 -7.79
CA GLU A 109 -1.16 -7.73 -6.66
C GLU A 109 -1.66 -8.24 -5.30
N MET A 110 -2.92 -8.69 -5.19
CA MET A 110 -3.41 -9.37 -3.98
C MET A 110 -2.60 -10.64 -3.69
N LYS A 111 -2.30 -11.43 -4.73
CA LYS A 111 -1.44 -12.63 -4.59
C LYS A 111 -0.02 -12.25 -4.16
N ASN A 112 0.58 -11.25 -4.82
CA ASN A 112 1.94 -10.80 -4.55
C ASN A 112 2.10 -10.27 -3.13
N VAL A 113 1.20 -9.41 -2.66
CA VAL A 113 1.27 -8.87 -1.28
C VAL A 113 1.16 -9.98 -0.24
N ALA A 114 0.30 -10.98 -0.48
CA ALA A 114 0.16 -12.10 0.42
C ALA A 114 1.42 -12.98 0.45
N LEU A 115 1.92 -13.39 -0.72
CA LEU A 115 3.08 -14.28 -0.81
C LEU A 115 4.36 -13.62 -0.27
N PHE A 116 4.64 -12.38 -0.66
CA PHE A 116 5.88 -11.71 -0.26
C PHE A 116 5.94 -11.48 1.24
N ASN A 117 4.83 -11.08 1.87
CA ASN A 117 4.80 -10.95 3.33
C ASN A 117 4.95 -12.31 4.03
N LYS A 118 4.29 -13.37 3.54
CA LYS A 118 4.45 -14.73 4.11
C LYS A 118 5.90 -15.21 4.05
N ILE A 119 6.58 -14.96 2.93
CA ILE A 119 8.00 -15.30 2.76
C ILE A 119 8.87 -14.46 3.68
N LYS A 120 8.69 -13.13 3.70
CA LYS A 120 9.45 -12.22 4.57
C LYS A 120 9.39 -12.61 6.04
N PHE A 121 8.21 -12.93 6.53
CA PHE A 121 7.99 -13.26 7.95
C PHE A 121 8.08 -14.77 8.25
N GLN A 122 8.29 -15.61 7.23
CA GLN A 122 8.26 -17.07 7.36
C GLN A 122 7.00 -17.58 8.11
N ASN A 123 5.88 -16.89 7.84
CA ASN A 123 4.60 -17.15 8.51
C ASN A 123 3.45 -17.18 7.49
N PRO A 124 2.81 -18.35 7.27
CA PRO A 124 1.72 -18.49 6.31
C PRO A 124 0.44 -17.74 6.69
N GLU A 125 0.30 -17.26 7.92
CA GLU A 125 -0.89 -16.57 8.43
C GLU A 125 -0.80 -15.05 8.37
N ILE A 126 0.39 -14.47 8.11
CA ILE A 126 0.65 -13.02 8.31
C ILE A 126 -0.19 -12.10 7.41
N MET A 127 -0.50 -12.53 6.20
CA MET A 127 -1.31 -11.77 5.23
C MET A 127 -2.36 -12.71 4.63
N PRO A 128 -3.47 -12.99 5.34
CA PRO A 128 -4.52 -13.87 4.83
C PRO A 128 -5.24 -13.24 3.63
N ALA A 129 -5.84 -14.07 2.78
CA ALA A 129 -6.47 -13.65 1.53
C ALA A 129 -7.52 -12.55 1.72
N TRP A 130 -8.33 -12.65 2.78
CA TRP A 130 -9.35 -11.64 3.08
C TRP A 130 -8.74 -10.25 3.36
N LYS A 131 -7.55 -10.20 3.95
CA LYS A 131 -6.84 -8.94 4.21
C LYS A 131 -6.34 -8.31 2.92
N ALA A 132 -5.76 -9.11 2.01
CA ALA A 132 -5.39 -8.67 0.67
C ALA A 132 -6.60 -8.17 -0.13
N LEU A 133 -7.74 -8.86 -0.03
CA LEU A 133 -8.99 -8.42 -0.66
C LEU A 133 -9.46 -7.06 -0.12
N ARG A 134 -9.38 -6.84 1.19
CA ARG A 134 -9.72 -5.54 1.79
C ARG A 134 -8.80 -4.42 1.28
N MET A 135 -7.50 -4.69 1.12
CA MET A 135 -6.54 -3.73 0.55
C MET A 135 -6.90 -3.34 -0.88
N ALA A 136 -7.43 -4.28 -1.67
CA ALA A 136 -7.88 -4.05 -3.04
C ALA A 136 -9.28 -3.40 -3.13
N THR A 137 -10.00 -3.26 -2.04
CA THR A 137 -11.38 -2.76 -1.99
C THR A 137 -11.53 -1.64 -0.97
N ILE A 138 -12.11 -1.90 0.18
CA ILE A 138 -12.48 -0.88 1.17
C ILE A 138 -11.28 -0.10 1.75
N GLU A 139 -10.12 -0.74 1.96
CA GLU A 139 -8.94 -0.05 2.45
C GLU A 139 -8.30 0.84 1.38
N GLY A 140 -8.33 0.39 0.12
CA GLY A 140 -7.98 1.23 -1.04
C GLY A 140 -8.89 2.44 -1.16
N ALA A 141 -10.21 2.27 -1.02
CA ALA A 141 -11.18 3.36 -1.00
C ALA A 141 -10.89 4.36 0.14
N ARG A 142 -10.56 3.88 1.34
CA ARG A 142 -10.14 4.74 2.47
C ARG A 142 -8.89 5.52 2.18
N ALA A 143 -7.88 4.86 1.60
CA ALA A 143 -6.62 5.52 1.26
C ALA A 143 -6.85 6.75 0.37
N VAL A 144 -7.76 6.66 -0.59
CA VAL A 144 -8.10 7.80 -1.48
C VAL A 144 -9.24 8.68 -0.95
N GLY A 145 -9.85 8.33 0.19
CA GLY A 145 -10.88 9.12 0.85
C GLY A 145 -12.26 9.05 0.18
N VAL A 146 -12.64 7.89 -0.33
CA VAL A 146 -13.94 7.63 -0.99
C VAL A 146 -14.69 6.42 -0.41
N ASP A 147 -14.29 5.95 0.76
CA ASP A 147 -14.85 4.76 1.39
C ASP A 147 -16.28 4.93 1.91
N ASP A 148 -16.77 6.16 1.98
CA ASP A 148 -18.19 6.49 2.18
C ASP A 148 -19.05 6.24 0.93
N ILE A 149 -18.44 6.20 -0.26
CA ILE A 149 -19.12 6.05 -1.55
C ILE A 149 -18.95 4.65 -2.13
N VAL A 150 -17.74 4.08 -2.09
CA VAL A 150 -17.38 2.83 -2.75
C VAL A 150 -16.58 1.89 -1.84
N GLY A 151 -16.10 0.77 -2.38
CA GLY A 151 -15.20 -0.18 -1.73
C GLY A 151 -15.89 -1.26 -0.89
N SER A 152 -17.23 -1.24 -0.77
CA SER A 152 -18.00 -2.30 -0.13
C SER A 152 -19.43 -2.33 -0.64
N LEU A 153 -20.07 -3.51 -0.63
CA LEU A 153 -21.48 -3.71 -0.98
C LEU A 153 -22.38 -3.40 0.23
N THR A 154 -22.35 -2.15 0.68
CA THR A 154 -23.15 -1.67 1.81
C THR A 154 -24.28 -0.79 1.30
N PRO A 155 -25.54 -0.96 1.78
CA PRO A 155 -26.64 -0.10 1.38
C PRO A 155 -26.31 1.38 1.55
N GLY A 156 -26.60 2.18 0.52
CA GLY A 156 -26.31 3.63 0.47
C GLY A 156 -25.01 4.00 -0.23
N LYS A 157 -24.18 3.02 -0.60
CA LYS A 157 -23.00 3.24 -1.45
C LYS A 157 -23.32 3.00 -2.93
N GLU A 158 -22.43 3.48 -3.80
CA GLU A 158 -22.50 3.17 -5.22
C GLU A 158 -22.32 1.65 -5.46
N ALA A 159 -23.08 1.13 -6.41
CA ALA A 159 -23.05 -0.30 -6.76
C ALA A 159 -21.89 -0.62 -7.71
N GLU A 160 -20.68 -0.30 -7.29
CA GLU A 160 -19.46 -0.63 -8.02
C GLU A 160 -18.93 -2.00 -7.60
N PHE A 161 -19.08 -2.98 -8.48
CA PHE A 161 -18.63 -4.35 -8.26
C PHE A 161 -18.20 -5.01 -9.56
N ILE A 162 -17.39 -6.05 -9.44
CA ILE A 162 -17.06 -6.98 -10.52
C ILE A 162 -17.61 -8.37 -10.18
N ALA A 163 -18.00 -9.12 -11.20
CA ALA A 163 -18.25 -10.53 -11.09
C ALA A 163 -17.07 -11.32 -11.66
N VAL A 164 -16.64 -12.35 -10.94
CA VAL A 164 -15.53 -13.22 -11.37
C VAL A 164 -16.12 -14.62 -11.59
N ASP A 165 -15.90 -15.16 -12.80
CA ASP A 165 -16.26 -16.53 -13.11
C ASP A 165 -15.24 -17.47 -12.46
N LEU A 166 -15.68 -18.28 -11.51
CA LEU A 166 -14.84 -19.22 -10.79
C LEU A 166 -14.66 -20.56 -11.50
N ASP A 167 -15.45 -20.81 -12.57
CA ASP A 167 -15.36 -22.06 -13.37
C ASP A 167 -14.27 -22.00 -14.45
N MET A 168 -13.52 -20.91 -14.49
CA MET A 168 -12.37 -20.77 -15.38
C MET A 168 -11.19 -21.66 -14.92
N PRO A 169 -10.46 -22.31 -15.85
CA PRO A 169 -9.33 -23.18 -15.49
C PRO A 169 -8.26 -22.55 -14.61
N SER A 170 -8.08 -21.23 -14.70
CA SER A 170 -7.14 -20.46 -13.87
C SER A 170 -7.62 -20.22 -12.44
N MET A 171 -8.89 -20.52 -12.15
CA MET A 171 -9.53 -20.32 -10.83
C MET A 171 -9.81 -21.64 -10.11
N LEU A 172 -9.73 -22.76 -10.81
CA LEU A 172 -9.87 -24.08 -10.22
C LEU A 172 -8.61 -24.47 -9.45
N PRO A 173 -8.74 -25.12 -8.27
CA PRO A 173 -7.59 -25.58 -7.49
C PRO A 173 -6.85 -26.74 -8.19
#